data_573e023701224a6ad4367097e90c57b8
#
_entry.id   573e023701224a6ad4367097e90c57b8
#
_cell.length_a   1.000
_cell.length_b   1.000
_cell.length_c   1.000
_cell.angle_alpha   90.00
_cell.angle_beta   90.00
_cell.angle_gamma   90.00
#
_symmetry.space_group_name_H-M   'P 1'
#
loop_
_entity.id
_entity.type
_entity.pdbx_description
1 polymer ?
#
loop_
_entity_poly.entity_id
_entity_poly.type
_entity_poly.pdbx_seq_one_letter_code
_entity_poly.pdbx_strand_id
1 'polypeptide(L)'
;YADLWDLGISYAKLLYTEEEDGFKGFSIGFTWEGKWVKRSKQKYEIGWCGQNASLANSLLAHACMTGDEEAKTKGLAVLDAWIAAQKPTGLIPTHYDDNMYTNGFAKTVDACNLGTAAVQFFESADWASALGCERPQYAEMARRICDFALKVMDENGRIGKSWLEADLSPAVKQGTTGAFLSMALCEGARRTGRTEYL
;
A
#
# COMPACT_ATOMS: atom_id res chain seq x y z
N TYR A 1 1.07 -4.75 -26.82
CA TYR A 1 0.84 -4.27 -25.42
C TYR A 1 0.00 -5.25 -24.62
N ALA A 2 -1.03 -5.92 -25.22
CA ALA A 2 -1.86 -6.89 -24.51
C ALA A 2 -1.03 -8.04 -23.89
N ASP A 3 -0.13 -8.63 -24.67
CA ASP A 3 0.73 -9.73 -24.20
C ASP A 3 1.61 -9.31 -23.01
N LEU A 4 2.10 -8.07 -22.97
CA LEU A 4 2.90 -7.55 -21.86
C LEU A 4 2.05 -7.31 -20.60
N TRP A 5 0.81 -6.87 -20.78
CA TRP A 5 -0.13 -6.74 -19.68
C TRP A 5 -0.46 -8.10 -19.08
N ASP A 6 -0.81 -9.09 -19.91
CA ASP A 6 -1.14 -10.44 -19.45
C ASP A 6 0.05 -11.13 -18.77
N LEU A 7 1.26 -10.90 -19.28
CA LEU A 7 2.49 -11.36 -18.63
C LEU A 7 2.68 -10.71 -17.25
N GLY A 8 2.44 -9.41 -17.14
CA GLY A 8 2.51 -8.67 -15.88
C GLY A 8 1.49 -9.17 -14.85
N ILE A 9 0.25 -9.42 -15.28
CA ILE A 9 -0.80 -9.99 -14.43
C ILE A 9 -0.45 -11.41 -13.98
N SER A 10 0.04 -12.24 -14.90
CA SER A 10 0.49 -13.60 -14.58
C SER A 10 1.62 -13.59 -13.56
N TYR A 11 2.57 -12.66 -13.71
CA TYR A 11 3.66 -12.47 -12.76
C TYR A 11 3.15 -11.98 -11.39
N ALA A 12 2.22 -11.02 -11.35
CA ALA A 12 1.60 -10.57 -10.11
C ALA A 12 0.91 -11.72 -9.37
N LYS A 13 0.17 -12.57 -10.09
CA LYS A 13 -0.46 -13.76 -9.52
C LYS A 13 0.56 -14.76 -8.94
N LEU A 14 1.73 -14.89 -9.57
CA LEU A 14 2.82 -15.76 -9.10
C LEU A 14 3.44 -15.25 -7.80
N LEU A 15 3.51 -13.93 -7.60
CA LEU A 15 4.06 -13.31 -6.38
C LEU A 15 3.14 -13.48 -5.16
N TYR A 16 1.86 -13.80 -5.38
CA TYR A 16 0.90 -13.96 -4.28
C TYR A 16 1.30 -15.11 -3.36
N THR A 17 1.33 -14.81 -2.07
CA THR A 17 1.63 -15.77 -1.01
C THR A 17 0.69 -15.57 0.17
N GLU A 18 0.49 -16.62 0.93
CA GLU A 18 -0.26 -16.63 2.18
C GLU A 18 0.66 -17.16 3.30
N GLU A 19 0.78 -16.40 4.37
CA GLU A 19 1.61 -16.74 5.52
C GLU A 19 0.87 -17.66 6.49
N GLU A 20 1.60 -18.31 7.37
CA GLU A 20 1.03 -19.23 8.38
C GLU A 20 0.04 -18.53 9.34
N ASP A 21 0.24 -17.24 9.60
CA ASP A 21 -0.66 -16.42 10.41
C ASP A 21 -1.88 -15.89 9.64
N GLY A 22 -2.01 -16.26 8.35
CA GLY A 22 -3.09 -15.86 7.47
C GLY A 22 -2.89 -14.52 6.76
N PHE A 23 -1.75 -13.83 6.96
CA PHE A 23 -1.44 -12.63 6.19
C PHE A 23 -1.24 -12.95 4.71
N LYS A 24 -1.75 -12.07 3.83
CA LYS A 24 -1.70 -12.25 2.38
C LYS A 24 -1.00 -11.07 1.74
N GLY A 25 -0.08 -11.38 0.82
CA GLY A 25 0.70 -10.35 0.17
C GLY A 25 1.36 -10.82 -1.12
N PHE A 26 1.95 -9.86 -1.84
CA PHE A 26 2.81 -10.13 -2.97
C PHE A 26 4.26 -10.05 -2.51
N SER A 27 4.95 -11.20 -2.52
CA SER A 27 6.32 -11.29 -2.04
C SER A 27 7.30 -10.56 -2.97
N ILE A 28 8.24 -9.81 -2.37
CA ILE A 28 9.32 -9.13 -3.11
C ILE A 28 10.54 -10.03 -3.38
N GLY A 29 10.45 -11.29 -3.05
CA GLY A 29 11.60 -12.20 -3.01
C GLY A 29 11.83 -13.04 -4.27
N PHE A 30 11.07 -12.84 -5.36
CA PHE A 30 11.25 -13.64 -6.57
C PHE A 30 12.35 -13.09 -7.47
N THR A 31 13.19 -14.00 -7.99
CA THR A 31 14.07 -13.68 -9.11
C THR A 31 13.30 -13.65 -10.42
N TRP A 32 13.90 -13.08 -11.47
CA TRP A 32 13.35 -13.15 -12.83
C TRP A 32 13.16 -14.60 -13.36
N GLU A 33 13.80 -15.58 -12.73
CA GLU A 33 13.65 -17.01 -13.02
C GLU A 33 12.47 -17.65 -12.27
N GLY A 34 11.70 -16.87 -11.52
CA GLY A 34 10.58 -17.37 -10.71
C GLY A 34 10.99 -18.11 -9.44
N LYS A 35 12.28 -18.02 -9.05
CA LYS A 35 12.77 -18.63 -7.81
C LYS A 35 12.67 -17.64 -6.66
N TRP A 36 12.07 -18.09 -5.58
CA TRP A 36 12.03 -17.29 -4.37
C TRP A 36 13.44 -17.15 -3.77
N VAL A 37 13.89 -15.93 -3.60
CA VAL A 37 15.14 -15.62 -2.89
C VAL A 37 14.75 -14.91 -1.62
N LYS A 38 15.02 -15.51 -0.48
CA LYS A 38 14.89 -14.87 0.83
C LYS A 38 15.81 -13.63 0.84
N ARG A 39 15.29 -12.50 0.39
CA ARG A 39 15.95 -11.23 0.63
C ARG A 39 15.80 -10.94 2.11
N SER A 40 16.90 -10.75 2.77
CA SER A 40 17.04 -10.50 4.19
C SER A 40 15.95 -9.58 4.72
N LYS A 41 15.02 -10.00 5.51
CA LYS A 41 14.26 -9.21 6.48
C LYS A 41 13.00 -8.48 6.02
N GLN A 42 12.79 -8.17 4.75
CA GLN A 42 11.63 -7.42 4.29
C GLN A 42 10.90 -8.25 3.24
N LYS A 43 9.75 -8.79 3.62
CA LYS A 43 9.03 -9.74 2.78
C LYS A 43 7.92 -9.06 1.97
N TYR A 44 7.22 -8.12 2.59
CA TYR A 44 6.12 -7.38 1.98
C TYR A 44 6.21 -5.89 2.31
N GLU A 45 6.00 -5.05 1.31
CA GLU A 45 5.82 -3.62 1.46
C GLU A 45 4.50 -3.20 0.83
N ILE A 46 3.79 -2.25 1.46
CA ILE A 46 2.49 -1.83 0.95
C ILE A 46 2.62 -0.99 -0.32
N GLY A 47 3.57 -0.07 -0.39
CA GLY A 47 3.62 0.94 -1.45
C GLY A 47 4.96 1.13 -2.16
N TRP A 48 6.08 0.65 -1.61
CA TRP A 48 7.39 0.83 -2.22
C TRP A 48 7.49 0.12 -3.58
N CYS A 49 8.00 0.83 -4.59
CA CYS A 49 8.21 0.29 -5.94
C CYS A 49 6.97 -0.40 -6.57
N GLY A 50 5.78 0.07 -6.25
CA GLY A 50 4.55 -0.51 -6.80
C GLY A 50 4.20 -1.89 -6.26
N GLN A 51 4.60 -2.19 -5.04
CA GLN A 51 4.40 -3.50 -4.42
C GLN A 51 2.91 -3.81 -4.14
N ASN A 52 2.58 -4.20 -2.92
CA ASN A 52 1.31 -4.84 -2.60
C ASN A 52 0.07 -4.05 -3.03
N ALA A 53 -0.01 -2.74 -2.72
CA ALA A 53 -1.18 -1.95 -3.11
C ALA A 53 -1.31 -1.80 -4.63
N SER A 54 -0.21 -1.54 -5.35
CA SER A 54 -0.24 -1.34 -6.80
C SER A 54 -0.51 -2.64 -7.56
N LEU A 55 0.08 -3.77 -7.13
CA LEU A 55 -0.19 -5.07 -7.74
C LEU A 55 -1.64 -5.49 -7.50
N ALA A 56 -2.16 -5.31 -6.29
CA ALA A 56 -3.56 -5.57 -5.98
C ALA A 56 -4.50 -4.72 -6.83
N ASN A 57 -4.23 -3.41 -6.93
CA ASN A 57 -5.00 -2.49 -7.78
C ASN A 57 -4.99 -2.93 -9.24
N SER A 58 -3.83 -3.33 -9.78
CA SER A 58 -3.71 -3.83 -11.16
C SER A 58 -4.50 -5.13 -11.38
N LEU A 59 -4.51 -6.04 -10.40
CA LEU A 59 -5.32 -7.25 -10.46
C LEU A 59 -6.82 -6.96 -10.44
N LEU A 60 -7.27 -5.99 -9.61
CA LEU A 60 -8.68 -5.57 -9.59
C LEU A 60 -9.09 -4.90 -10.90
N ALA A 61 -8.26 -4.03 -11.45
CA ALA A 61 -8.48 -3.42 -12.76
C ALA A 61 -8.58 -4.48 -13.87
N HIS A 62 -7.67 -5.46 -13.88
CA HIS A 62 -7.70 -6.58 -14.82
C HIS A 62 -8.99 -7.40 -14.67
N ALA A 63 -9.39 -7.71 -13.44
CA ALA A 63 -10.63 -8.43 -13.18
C ALA A 63 -11.87 -7.69 -13.70
N CYS A 64 -11.92 -6.36 -13.56
CA CYS A 64 -12.99 -5.54 -14.14
C CYS A 64 -13.04 -5.63 -15.66
N MET A 65 -11.90 -5.71 -16.33
CA MET A 65 -11.82 -5.74 -17.78
C MET A 65 -12.10 -7.12 -18.38
N THR A 66 -11.77 -8.19 -17.65
CA THR A 66 -11.73 -9.56 -18.21
C THR A 66 -12.67 -10.56 -17.53
N GLY A 67 -13.16 -10.23 -16.34
CA GLY A 67 -13.91 -11.17 -15.50
C GLY A 67 -13.03 -12.21 -14.79
N ASP A 68 -11.74 -11.97 -14.65
CA ASP A 68 -10.79 -12.89 -14.00
C ASP A 68 -11.03 -12.98 -12.48
N GLU A 69 -11.75 -14.00 -12.04
CA GLU A 69 -12.10 -14.22 -10.62
C GLU A 69 -10.88 -14.54 -9.74
N GLU A 70 -9.82 -15.11 -10.28
CA GLU A 70 -8.58 -15.33 -9.52
C GLU A 70 -7.89 -14.00 -9.22
N ALA A 71 -7.76 -13.12 -10.23
CA ALA A 71 -7.19 -11.79 -10.06
C ALA A 71 -8.00 -10.97 -9.04
N LYS A 72 -9.34 -10.97 -9.14
CA LYS A 72 -10.24 -10.34 -8.18
C LYS A 72 -9.99 -10.84 -6.76
N THR A 73 -10.01 -12.16 -6.57
CA THR A 73 -9.85 -12.79 -5.26
C THR A 73 -8.51 -12.43 -4.63
N LYS A 74 -7.40 -12.53 -5.37
CA LYS A 74 -6.06 -12.22 -4.89
C LYS A 74 -5.90 -10.72 -4.58
N GLY A 75 -6.40 -9.85 -5.45
CA GLY A 75 -6.34 -8.39 -5.25
C GLY A 75 -7.06 -7.95 -3.98
N LEU A 76 -8.32 -8.40 -3.80
CA LEU A 76 -9.09 -8.11 -2.58
C LEU A 76 -8.43 -8.69 -1.33
N ALA A 77 -7.98 -9.95 -1.38
CA ALA A 77 -7.39 -10.63 -0.23
C ALA A 77 -6.15 -9.90 0.30
N VAL A 78 -5.29 -9.40 -0.59
CA VAL A 78 -4.10 -8.64 -0.19
C VAL A 78 -4.48 -7.31 0.46
N LEU A 79 -5.36 -6.51 -0.15
CA LEU A 79 -5.77 -5.22 0.41
C LEU A 79 -6.51 -5.39 1.75
N ASP A 80 -7.40 -6.38 1.84
CA ASP A 80 -8.11 -6.70 3.08
C ASP A 80 -7.13 -7.12 4.20
N ALA A 81 -6.07 -7.89 3.89
CA ALA A 81 -5.03 -8.26 4.85
C ALA A 81 -4.26 -7.03 5.39
N TRP A 82 -3.89 -6.10 4.52
CA TRP A 82 -3.25 -4.85 4.94
C TRP A 82 -4.17 -3.98 5.79
N ILE A 83 -5.45 -3.86 5.44
CA ILE A 83 -6.44 -3.13 6.25
C ILE A 83 -6.61 -3.80 7.62
N ALA A 84 -6.67 -5.13 7.67
CA ALA A 84 -6.78 -5.87 8.94
C ALA A 84 -5.56 -5.68 9.85
N ALA A 85 -4.38 -5.40 9.27
CA ALA A 85 -3.16 -5.10 10.02
C ALA A 85 -3.09 -3.68 10.59
N GLN A 86 -4.17 -2.89 10.46
CA GLN A 86 -4.24 -1.52 10.98
C GLN A 86 -3.80 -1.46 12.46
N LYS A 87 -2.99 -0.45 12.77
CA LYS A 87 -2.46 -0.21 14.11
C LYS A 87 -3.39 0.67 14.96
N PRO A 88 -3.24 0.69 16.30
CA PRO A 88 -4.00 1.59 17.17
C PRO A 88 -3.89 3.07 16.80
N THR A 89 -2.81 3.46 16.13
CA THR A 89 -2.62 4.82 15.60
C THR A 89 -3.56 5.19 14.45
N GLY A 90 -4.30 4.21 13.91
CA GLY A 90 -5.24 4.41 12.81
C GLY A 90 -4.63 4.23 11.43
N LEU A 91 -3.31 4.05 11.31
CA LEU A 91 -2.62 3.77 10.05
C LEU A 91 -2.32 2.28 9.89
N ILE A 92 -2.12 1.86 8.65
CA ILE A 92 -1.56 0.54 8.34
C ILE A 92 -0.04 0.55 8.55
N PRO A 93 0.57 -0.60 8.87
CA PRO A 93 2.02 -0.75 8.80
C PRO A 93 2.49 -0.58 7.35
N THR A 94 3.73 -0.16 7.15
CA THR A 94 4.29 -0.05 5.79
C THR A 94 5.05 -1.29 5.35
N HIS A 95 5.40 -2.15 6.31
CA HIS A 95 6.15 -3.38 6.08
C HIS A 95 5.54 -4.52 6.90
N TYR A 96 5.46 -5.68 6.28
CA TYR A 96 5.17 -6.94 6.96
C TYR A 96 6.38 -7.86 6.85
N ASP A 97 6.96 -8.16 8.00
CA ASP A 97 8.10 -9.05 8.11
C ASP A 97 8.13 -9.58 9.55
N ASP A 98 8.27 -10.87 9.71
CA ASP A 98 8.41 -11.54 11.00
C ASP A 98 9.68 -11.12 11.76
N ASN A 99 10.65 -10.51 11.07
CA ASN A 99 11.97 -10.20 11.62
C ASN A 99 12.49 -8.78 11.35
N MET A 100 11.80 -7.95 10.61
CA MET A 100 12.34 -6.70 10.12
C MET A 100 12.88 -5.77 11.23
N TYR A 101 12.25 -5.82 12.38
CA TYR A 101 12.57 -4.93 13.49
C TYR A 101 13.15 -5.64 14.71
N THR A 102 13.34 -6.94 14.67
CA THR A 102 13.90 -7.71 15.79
C THR A 102 15.40 -7.50 15.99
N ASN A 103 16.07 -6.82 15.04
CA ASN A 103 17.49 -6.49 15.14
C ASN A 103 17.75 -5.08 15.70
N GLY A 104 16.85 -4.51 16.48
CA GLY A 104 17.01 -3.21 17.12
C GLY A 104 16.62 -2.02 16.25
N PHE A 105 16.07 -2.23 15.06
CA PHE A 105 15.47 -1.14 14.29
C PHE A 105 14.11 -0.77 14.85
N ALA A 106 13.86 0.52 15.00
CA ALA A 106 12.54 1.01 15.38
C ALA A 106 11.53 0.67 14.27
N LYS A 107 10.36 0.16 14.64
CA LYS A 107 9.24 0.01 13.73
C LYS A 107 8.80 1.39 13.26
N THR A 108 8.79 1.59 11.96
CA THR A 108 8.43 2.87 11.36
C THR A 108 7.42 2.68 10.26
N VAL A 109 6.59 3.71 10.07
CA VAL A 109 5.85 3.95 8.83
C VAL A 109 6.56 5.04 8.05
N ASP A 110 6.51 4.98 6.73
CA ASP A 110 7.23 5.93 5.89
C ASP A 110 6.34 6.58 4.82
N ALA A 111 6.74 7.78 4.42
CA ALA A 111 5.99 8.62 3.50
C ALA A 111 5.80 8.00 2.10
N CYS A 112 6.82 7.29 1.60
CA CYS A 112 6.75 6.68 0.28
C CYS A 112 5.69 5.58 0.24
N ASN A 113 5.77 4.65 1.18
CA ASN A 113 4.80 3.55 1.28
C ASN A 113 3.38 4.05 1.53
N LEU A 114 3.19 4.94 2.51
CA LEU A 114 1.85 5.47 2.83
C LEU A 114 1.27 6.28 1.68
N GLY A 115 2.06 7.17 1.07
CA GLY A 115 1.57 8.03 -0.01
C GLY A 115 1.15 7.24 -1.25
N THR A 116 1.96 6.27 -1.67
CA THR A 116 1.60 5.37 -2.76
C THR A 116 0.37 4.54 -2.41
N ALA A 117 0.33 3.96 -1.21
CA ALA A 117 -0.80 3.15 -0.77
C ALA A 117 -2.11 3.95 -0.77
N ALA A 118 -2.11 5.21 -0.32
CA ALA A 118 -3.33 6.03 -0.30
C ALA A 118 -3.94 6.20 -1.68
N VAL A 119 -3.12 6.52 -2.71
CA VAL A 119 -3.59 6.63 -4.09
C VAL A 119 -4.20 5.32 -4.55
N GLN A 120 -3.49 4.20 -4.32
CA GLN A 120 -3.94 2.88 -4.76
C GLN A 120 -5.20 2.41 -4.01
N PHE A 121 -5.34 2.75 -2.73
CA PHE A 121 -6.56 2.44 -1.98
C PHE A 121 -7.78 3.21 -2.49
N PHE A 122 -7.63 4.48 -2.87
CA PHE A 122 -8.72 5.22 -3.51
C PHE A 122 -9.16 4.55 -4.81
N GLU A 123 -8.23 4.22 -5.69
CA GLU A 123 -8.53 3.55 -6.95
C GLU A 123 -9.12 2.15 -6.74
N SER A 124 -8.56 1.39 -5.81
CA SER A 124 -9.04 0.04 -5.51
C SER A 124 -10.44 0.02 -4.91
N ALA A 125 -10.86 1.09 -4.21
CA ALA A 125 -12.25 1.24 -3.77
C ALA A 125 -13.21 1.33 -4.98
N ASP A 126 -12.83 2.07 -6.03
CA ASP A 126 -13.63 2.16 -7.26
C ASP A 126 -13.70 0.81 -7.98
N TRP A 127 -12.56 0.12 -8.13
CA TRP A 127 -12.54 -1.20 -8.76
C TRP A 127 -13.35 -2.23 -7.97
N ALA A 128 -13.24 -2.24 -6.65
CA ALA A 128 -14.03 -3.13 -5.80
C ALA A 128 -15.54 -2.87 -5.97
N SER A 129 -15.95 -1.61 -6.04
CA SER A 129 -17.34 -1.22 -6.30
C SER A 129 -17.79 -1.70 -7.70
N ALA A 130 -16.98 -1.46 -8.73
CA ALA A 130 -17.28 -1.91 -10.09
C ALA A 130 -17.41 -3.44 -10.21
N LEU A 131 -16.70 -4.20 -9.37
CA LEU A 131 -16.78 -5.65 -9.26
C LEU A 131 -17.94 -6.15 -8.37
N GLY A 132 -18.79 -5.24 -7.84
CA GLY A 132 -19.86 -5.59 -6.90
C GLY A 132 -19.36 -6.06 -5.53
N CYS A 133 -18.15 -5.68 -5.15
CA CYS A 133 -17.51 -6.06 -3.90
C CYS A 133 -17.16 -4.82 -3.09
N GLU A 134 -18.15 -4.08 -2.61
CA GLU A 134 -17.96 -2.83 -1.87
C GLU A 134 -16.91 -2.95 -0.75
N ARG A 135 -15.94 -2.03 -0.74
CA ARG A 135 -14.84 -1.95 0.25
C ARG A 135 -14.63 -0.52 0.72
N PRO A 136 -15.60 0.09 1.43
CA PRO A 136 -15.49 1.48 1.91
C PRO A 136 -14.27 1.72 2.79
N GLN A 137 -13.78 0.68 3.48
CA GLN A 137 -12.57 0.74 4.30
C GLN A 137 -11.30 1.11 3.51
N TYR A 138 -11.24 0.86 2.19
CA TYR A 138 -10.11 1.28 1.37
C TYR A 138 -10.06 2.81 1.25
N ALA A 139 -11.15 3.43 0.83
CA ALA A 139 -11.23 4.90 0.75
C ALA A 139 -11.06 5.55 2.13
N GLU A 140 -11.56 4.91 3.19
CA GLU A 140 -11.38 5.39 4.56
C GLU A 140 -9.92 5.37 4.99
N MET A 141 -9.17 4.30 4.68
CA MET A 141 -7.73 4.22 4.96
C MET A 141 -6.96 5.29 4.19
N ALA A 142 -7.27 5.48 2.91
CA ALA A 142 -6.66 6.53 2.10
C ALA A 142 -6.89 7.93 2.71
N ARG A 143 -8.10 8.23 3.17
CA ARG A 143 -8.41 9.49 3.88
C ARG A 143 -7.60 9.64 5.17
N ARG A 144 -7.48 8.59 5.98
CA ARG A 144 -6.66 8.61 7.21
C ARG A 144 -5.19 8.91 6.93
N ILE A 145 -4.66 8.39 5.83
CA ILE A 145 -3.29 8.70 5.39
C ILE A 145 -3.19 10.18 4.98
N CYS A 146 -4.18 10.72 4.26
CA CYS A 146 -4.22 12.15 3.92
C CYS A 146 -4.32 13.04 5.18
N ASP A 147 -5.19 12.71 6.12
CA ASP A 147 -5.32 13.45 7.38
C ASP A 147 -4.02 13.38 8.20
N PHE A 148 -3.34 12.24 8.20
CA PHE A 148 -2.03 12.10 8.80
C PHE A 148 -0.98 12.99 8.11
N ALA A 149 -0.97 13.04 6.77
CA ALA A 149 -0.06 13.89 6.00
C ALA A 149 -0.21 15.37 6.37
N LEU A 150 -1.45 15.87 6.50
CA LEU A 150 -1.72 17.23 6.98
C LEU A 150 -1.19 17.46 8.39
N LYS A 151 -1.43 16.50 9.29
CA LYS A 151 -1.01 16.61 10.70
C LYS A 151 0.50 16.71 10.87
N VAL A 152 1.28 16.06 9.99
CA VAL A 152 2.76 15.99 10.09
C VAL A 152 3.47 16.99 9.19
N MET A 153 2.74 17.74 8.39
CA MET A 153 3.26 18.83 7.57
C MET A 153 3.68 19.99 8.49
N ASP A 154 4.85 20.55 8.26
CA ASP A 154 5.31 21.73 8.98
C ASP A 154 4.71 23.02 8.40
N GLU A 155 4.98 24.13 9.06
CA GLU A 155 4.51 25.48 8.65
C GLU A 155 5.00 25.93 7.26
N ASN A 156 6.01 25.27 6.72
CA ASN A 156 6.56 25.52 5.38
C ASN A 156 6.06 24.52 4.34
N GLY A 157 5.06 23.68 4.67
CA GLY A 157 4.52 22.65 3.80
C GLY A 157 5.42 21.43 3.61
N ARG A 158 6.42 21.23 4.48
CA ARG A 158 7.34 20.10 4.36
C ARG A 158 6.81 18.91 5.15
N ILE A 159 6.91 17.75 4.53
CA ILE A 159 6.54 16.47 5.14
C ILE A 159 7.80 15.63 5.32
N GLY A 160 7.97 15.06 6.52
CA GLY A 160 9.10 14.22 6.88
C GLY A 160 9.18 12.92 6.08
N LYS A 161 10.18 12.11 6.39
CA LYS A 161 10.41 10.81 5.72
C LYS A 161 9.72 9.65 6.41
N SER A 162 9.81 9.57 7.75
CA SER A 162 9.27 8.44 8.50
C SER A 162 8.95 8.79 9.95
N TRP A 163 8.06 7.99 10.54
CA TRP A 163 7.55 8.13 11.91
C TRP A 163 7.58 6.79 12.62
N LEU A 164 7.65 6.78 13.93
CA LEU A 164 7.53 5.57 14.73
C LEU A 164 6.10 5.03 14.62
N GLU A 165 5.96 3.72 14.41
CA GLU A 165 4.66 3.07 14.24
C GLU A 165 3.79 3.17 15.51
N ALA A 166 4.43 3.19 16.69
CA ALA A 166 3.74 3.13 17.97
C ALA A 166 2.94 4.39 18.32
N ASP A 167 3.46 5.58 17.98
CA ASP A 167 2.89 6.87 18.39
C ASP A 167 2.92 7.94 17.30
N LEU A 168 3.44 7.61 16.13
CA LEU A 168 3.61 8.51 14.99
C LEU A 168 4.51 9.71 15.28
N SER A 169 5.38 9.62 16.28
CA SER A 169 6.43 10.60 16.49
C SER A 169 7.47 10.56 15.35
N PRO A 170 8.05 11.70 14.95
CA PRO A 170 8.98 11.74 13.84
C PRO A 170 10.26 10.93 14.11
N ALA A 171 10.54 9.94 13.25
CA ALA A 171 11.78 9.18 13.27
C ALA A 171 12.84 9.82 12.35
N VAL A 172 12.46 10.23 11.15
CA VAL A 172 13.33 10.97 10.22
C VAL A 172 12.55 12.17 9.67
N LYS A 173 12.94 13.37 10.10
CA LYS A 173 12.24 14.62 9.79
C LYS A 173 12.53 15.17 8.39
N GLN A 174 13.61 14.75 7.75
CA GLN A 174 14.05 15.28 6.45
C GLN A 174 14.15 14.18 5.41
N GLY A 175 13.81 14.53 4.17
CA GLY A 175 13.91 13.63 3.02
C GLY A 175 12.96 14.05 1.91
N THR A 176 13.25 13.59 0.69
CA THR A 176 12.44 13.90 -0.49
C THR A 176 11.18 13.03 -0.59
N THR A 177 11.10 11.96 0.20
CA THR A 177 9.99 10.98 0.12
C THR A 177 8.67 11.53 0.65
N GLY A 178 8.67 12.67 1.38
CA GLY A 178 7.44 13.40 1.74
C GLY A 178 6.58 13.76 0.52
N ALA A 179 7.17 13.90 -0.66
CA ALA A 179 6.45 14.17 -1.91
C ALA A 179 5.38 13.11 -2.24
N PHE A 180 5.56 11.85 -1.80
CA PHE A 180 4.54 10.81 -1.99
C PHE A 180 3.28 11.07 -1.18
N LEU A 181 3.41 11.64 0.02
CA LEU A 181 2.24 12.08 0.80
C LEU A 181 1.58 13.31 0.19
N SER A 182 2.34 14.23 -0.43
CA SER A 182 1.74 15.32 -1.20
C SER A 182 0.93 14.80 -2.40
N MET A 183 1.40 13.77 -3.08
CA MET A 183 0.63 13.09 -4.12
C MET A 183 -0.68 12.50 -3.57
N ALA A 184 -0.65 11.87 -2.39
CA ALA A 184 -1.84 11.36 -1.72
C ALA A 184 -2.84 12.49 -1.38
N LEU A 185 -2.34 13.64 -0.90
CA LEU A 185 -3.17 14.81 -0.62
C LEU A 185 -3.87 15.34 -1.87
N CYS A 186 -3.15 15.47 -3.00
CA CYS A 186 -3.75 15.88 -4.27
C CYS A 186 -4.87 14.91 -4.70
N GLU A 187 -4.64 13.61 -4.61
CA GLU A 187 -5.66 12.61 -4.94
C GLU A 187 -6.82 12.65 -3.94
N GLY A 188 -6.53 12.82 -2.66
CA GLY A 188 -7.55 12.99 -1.61
C GLY A 188 -8.44 14.20 -1.87
N ALA A 189 -7.87 15.36 -2.24
CA ALA A 189 -8.63 16.56 -2.62
C ALA A 189 -9.56 16.28 -3.80
N ARG A 190 -9.02 15.66 -4.84
CA ARG A 190 -9.77 15.30 -6.05
C ARG A 190 -10.94 14.36 -5.76
N ARG A 191 -10.75 13.41 -4.85
CA ARG A 191 -11.76 12.39 -4.52
C ARG A 191 -12.83 12.86 -3.54
N THR A 192 -12.45 13.71 -2.61
CA THR A 192 -13.33 14.09 -1.48
C THR A 192 -13.87 15.50 -1.58
N GLY A 193 -13.31 16.36 -2.45
CA GLY A 193 -13.60 17.79 -2.52
C GLY A 193 -13.04 18.59 -1.34
N ARG A 194 -12.25 17.97 -0.44
CA ARG A 194 -11.66 18.63 0.71
C ARG A 194 -10.47 19.50 0.27
N THR A 195 -10.70 20.81 0.27
CA THR A 195 -9.70 21.80 -0.18
C THR A 195 -8.53 21.95 0.78
N GLU A 196 -8.67 21.55 2.04
CA GLU A 196 -7.59 21.54 3.03
C GLU A 196 -6.46 20.56 2.67
N TYR A 197 -6.66 19.68 1.70
CA TYR A 197 -5.61 18.81 1.17
C TYR A 197 -4.73 19.49 0.11
N LEU A 198 -5.09 20.69 -0.35
CA LEU A 198 -4.34 21.49 -1.32
C LEU A 198 -3.51 22.57 -0.66
#